data_f6a29a2a75e1c7dcd64c1a47bb4daa1b
#
_entry.id   f6a29a2a75e1c7dcd64c1a47bb4daa1b
#
_cell.length_a   1.000
_cell.length_b   1.000
_cell.length_c   1.000
_cell.angle_alpha   90.00
_cell.angle_beta   90.00
_cell.angle_gamma   90.00
#
_symmetry.space_group_name_H-M   'P 1'
#
loop_
_entity.id
_entity.type
_entity.pdbx_description
1 polymer ?
#
loop_
_entity_poly.entity_id
_entity_poly.type
_entity_poly.pdbx_seq_one_letter_code
_entity_poly.pdbx_strand_id
1 'polypeptide(L)'
;MTTTQEFVASEKRFLDKVYTTYTVDTSAQTMAMRKLIMRTFSPYLKGGRGLELGCSDGFMTEMISKRVDHLDVVDGSKKFLEEAAKRQLPNVKFIYSLFEEYTTTEKYDCVIASYILEHVFDPVAVMKMARTVLKPDGLLCVLVPNARALSRQLGLHMGLLKDLKELTQNDHNHGHRRVYDRVGINLDIAAAGFENVSQGGVMLKILADFQMDQLIDKGMLKDQHIDALYSLGLEYPDLCGSLFSVCKIKA
;
A
#
# COMPACT_ATOMS: atom_id res chain seq x y z
N MET A 1 2.95 21.06 -23.36
CA MET A 1 3.53 19.96 -22.56
C MET A 1 4.13 20.61 -21.32
N THR A 2 3.62 20.27 -20.14
CA THR A 2 4.16 20.75 -18.86
C THR A 2 5.60 20.27 -18.74
N THR A 3 6.52 21.13 -18.31
CA THR A 3 7.91 20.71 -18.12
C THR A 3 7.99 19.66 -17.00
N THR A 4 8.99 18.79 -17.01
CA THR A 4 9.18 17.78 -15.96
C THR A 4 9.21 18.41 -14.56
N GLN A 5 9.80 19.61 -14.43
CA GLN A 5 9.84 20.35 -13.16
C GLN A 5 8.47 20.86 -12.70
N GLU A 6 7.63 21.32 -13.61
CA GLU A 6 6.25 21.76 -13.29
C GLU A 6 5.38 20.57 -12.84
N PHE A 7 5.54 19.43 -13.49
CA PHE A 7 4.87 18.17 -13.09
C PHE A 7 5.28 17.79 -11.67
N VAL A 8 6.57 17.68 -11.38
CA VAL A 8 7.11 17.34 -10.04
C VAL A 8 6.59 18.31 -8.97
N ALA A 9 6.60 19.61 -9.25
CA ALA A 9 6.09 20.61 -8.31
C ALA A 9 4.58 20.49 -8.08
N SER A 10 3.81 20.09 -9.09
CA SER A 10 2.37 19.87 -8.97
C SER A 10 2.06 18.62 -8.13
N GLU A 11 2.79 17.54 -8.35
CA GLU A 11 2.64 16.29 -7.56
C GLU A 11 2.99 16.51 -6.08
N LYS A 12 4.08 17.19 -5.78
CA LYS A 12 4.45 17.53 -4.39
C LYS A 12 3.37 18.35 -3.69
N ARG A 13 2.78 19.34 -4.37
CA ARG A 13 1.65 20.12 -3.82
C ARG A 13 0.40 19.25 -3.60
N PHE A 14 0.14 18.33 -4.51
CA PHE A 14 -0.97 17.39 -4.38
C PHE A 14 -0.78 16.48 -3.14
N LEU A 15 0.41 15.91 -2.93
CA LEU A 15 0.74 15.09 -1.78
C LEU A 15 0.62 15.87 -0.46
N ASP A 16 1.05 17.12 -0.41
CA ASP A 16 0.89 17.98 0.76
C ASP A 16 -0.59 18.28 1.10
N LYS A 17 -1.47 18.29 0.09
CA LYS A 17 -2.92 18.41 0.29
C LYS A 17 -3.52 17.10 0.83
N VAL A 18 -3.09 15.96 0.30
CA VAL A 18 -3.54 14.64 0.73
C VAL A 18 -3.12 14.33 2.17
N TYR A 19 -1.98 14.86 2.64
CA TYR A 19 -1.50 14.72 4.01
C TYR A 19 -2.58 15.02 5.06
N THR A 20 -3.37 16.06 4.88
CA THR A 20 -4.41 16.46 5.85
C THR A 20 -5.51 15.42 6.01
N THR A 21 -5.73 14.56 5.02
CA THR A 21 -6.72 13.48 5.07
C THR A 21 -6.16 12.24 5.78
N TYR A 22 -4.87 11.93 5.56
CA TYR A 22 -4.24 10.72 6.09
C TYR A 22 -3.81 10.77 7.54
N THR A 23 -3.49 11.97 8.07
CA THR A 23 -2.95 12.11 9.43
C THR A 23 -3.97 11.88 10.55
N VAL A 24 -5.23 11.69 10.20
CA VAL A 24 -6.32 11.53 11.17
C VAL A 24 -6.84 10.09 11.24
N ASP A 25 -6.45 9.21 10.28
CA ASP A 25 -6.99 7.85 10.23
C ASP A 25 -6.19 6.88 11.13
N THR A 26 -6.45 6.97 12.43
CA THR A 26 -6.03 6.00 13.44
C THR A 26 -7.17 5.07 13.85
N SER A 27 -8.14 4.85 12.96
CA SER A 27 -9.30 4.02 13.23
C SER A 27 -8.91 2.57 13.56
N ALA A 28 -9.72 1.92 14.37
CA ALA A 28 -9.46 0.55 14.83
C ALA A 28 -9.35 -0.43 13.65
N GLN A 29 -10.18 -0.23 12.62
CA GLN A 29 -10.15 -1.04 11.40
C GLN A 29 -8.85 -0.83 10.61
N THR A 30 -8.41 0.43 10.43
CA THR A 30 -7.16 0.75 9.77
C THR A 30 -5.97 0.14 10.51
N MET A 31 -5.94 0.23 11.84
CA MET A 31 -4.88 -0.37 12.65
C MET A 31 -4.88 -1.90 12.57
N ALA A 32 -6.05 -2.54 12.58
CA ALA A 32 -6.17 -3.98 12.38
C ALA A 32 -5.64 -4.39 10.99
N MET A 33 -6.05 -3.67 9.93
CA MET A 33 -5.58 -3.93 8.56
C MET A 33 -4.06 -3.83 8.45
N ARG A 34 -3.44 -2.79 8.99
CA ARG A 34 -1.97 -2.62 8.98
C ARG A 34 -1.24 -3.78 9.65
N LYS A 35 -1.75 -4.32 10.77
CA LYS A 35 -1.21 -5.52 11.42
C LYS A 35 -1.33 -6.76 10.54
N LEU A 36 -2.48 -6.95 9.87
CA LEU A 36 -2.70 -8.07 8.96
C LEU A 36 -1.82 -7.99 7.71
N ILE A 37 -1.58 -6.80 7.17
CA ILE A 37 -0.64 -6.57 6.07
C ILE A 37 0.76 -7.02 6.49
N MET A 38 1.23 -6.61 7.66
CA MET A 38 2.52 -7.04 8.17
C MET A 38 2.58 -8.56 8.44
N ARG A 39 1.50 -9.17 8.93
CA ARG A 39 1.40 -10.63 9.04
C ARG A 39 1.58 -11.30 7.68
N THR A 40 1.00 -10.73 6.62
CA THR A 40 1.09 -11.22 5.24
C THR A 40 2.51 -11.07 4.68
N PHE A 41 3.16 -9.92 4.89
CA PHE A 41 4.48 -9.65 4.31
C PHE A 41 5.67 -10.17 5.14
N SER A 42 5.51 -10.34 6.45
CA SER A 42 6.60 -10.77 7.34
C SER A 42 7.38 -12.01 6.88
N PRO A 43 6.77 -13.05 6.27
CA PRO A 43 7.52 -14.20 5.78
C PRO A 43 8.53 -13.88 4.66
N TYR A 44 8.36 -12.74 3.98
CA TYR A 44 9.16 -12.30 2.84
C TYR A 44 10.20 -11.24 3.23
N LEU A 45 10.13 -10.71 4.46
CA LEU A 45 11.07 -9.73 4.99
C LEU A 45 12.08 -10.45 5.91
N LYS A 46 13.27 -10.79 5.36
CA LYS A 46 14.22 -11.69 6.02
C LYS A 46 15.55 -11.00 6.38
N GLY A 47 15.49 -9.82 6.99
CA GLY A 47 16.68 -9.04 7.26
C GLY A 47 17.18 -8.28 6.02
N GLY A 48 18.46 -7.89 6.03
CA GLY A 48 19.08 -7.15 4.93
C GLY A 48 18.59 -5.71 4.78
N ARG A 49 18.61 -5.18 3.57
CA ARG A 49 18.20 -3.80 3.28
C ARG A 49 16.82 -3.75 2.63
N GLY A 50 15.89 -3.03 3.24
CA GLY A 50 14.56 -2.76 2.71
C GLY A 50 14.43 -1.36 2.12
N LEU A 51 13.50 -1.19 1.18
CA LEU A 51 13.03 0.10 0.70
C LEU A 51 11.51 0.16 0.86
N GLU A 52 11.01 1.15 1.60
CA GLU A 52 9.58 1.44 1.69
C GLU A 52 9.25 2.64 0.80
N LEU A 53 8.22 2.49 -0.02
CA LEU A 53 7.66 3.55 -0.84
C LEU A 53 6.41 4.10 -0.14
N GLY A 54 6.47 5.36 0.32
CA GLY A 54 5.41 6.03 1.07
C GLY A 54 5.35 5.58 2.54
N CYS A 55 5.42 6.52 3.47
CA CYS A 55 5.47 6.22 4.90
C CYS A 55 4.24 6.64 5.70
N SER A 56 3.40 7.54 5.17
CA SER A 56 2.27 8.10 5.91
C SER A 56 2.69 8.55 7.33
N ASP A 57 2.05 8.03 8.38
CA ASP A 57 2.34 8.31 9.80
C ASP A 57 3.53 7.49 10.38
N GLY A 58 4.21 6.69 9.56
CA GLY A 58 5.33 5.84 9.95
C GLY A 58 4.97 4.57 10.74
N PHE A 59 3.69 4.26 10.92
CA PHE A 59 3.29 3.04 11.64
C PHE A 59 3.76 1.76 10.94
N MET A 60 3.57 1.68 9.61
CA MET A 60 4.07 0.56 8.83
C MET A 60 5.59 0.55 8.79
N THR A 61 6.22 1.72 8.64
CA THR A 61 7.68 1.90 8.71
C THR A 61 8.27 1.28 9.97
N GLU A 62 7.66 1.55 11.15
CA GLU A 62 8.09 0.95 12.41
C GLU A 62 7.98 -0.58 12.42
N MET A 63 6.92 -1.13 11.84
CA MET A 63 6.75 -2.59 11.79
C MET A 63 7.73 -3.25 10.81
N ILE A 64 8.00 -2.61 9.66
CA ILE A 64 8.96 -3.07 8.66
C ILE A 64 10.38 -2.99 9.20
N SER A 65 10.74 -1.89 9.89
CA SER A 65 12.08 -1.67 10.44
C SER A 65 12.53 -2.77 11.42
N LYS A 66 11.58 -3.43 12.08
CA LYS A 66 11.85 -4.57 12.97
C LYS A 66 12.13 -5.89 12.22
N ARG A 67 12.04 -5.90 10.89
CA ARG A 67 12.18 -7.09 10.03
C ARG A 67 13.37 -7.01 9.08
N VAL A 68 13.99 -5.83 8.96
CA VAL A 68 15.14 -5.57 8.10
C VAL A 68 16.26 -4.92 8.89
N ASP A 69 17.51 -5.08 8.46
CA ASP A 69 18.66 -4.52 9.16
C ASP A 69 18.78 -3.01 8.91
N HIS A 70 18.44 -2.56 7.68
CA HIS A 70 18.37 -1.16 7.28
C HIS A 70 17.13 -0.93 6.43
N LEU A 71 16.44 0.19 6.67
CA LEU A 71 15.26 0.58 5.92
C LEU A 71 15.45 2.00 5.35
N ASP A 72 15.48 2.12 4.04
CA ASP A 72 15.33 3.40 3.38
C ASP A 72 13.83 3.63 3.12
N VAL A 73 13.35 4.85 3.35
CA VAL A 73 11.96 5.24 3.19
C VAL A 73 11.89 6.44 2.27
N VAL A 74 11.24 6.29 1.13
CA VAL A 74 11.07 7.35 0.14
C VAL A 74 9.62 7.86 0.18
N ASP A 75 9.46 9.16 0.32
CA ASP A 75 8.14 9.81 0.23
C ASP A 75 8.26 11.18 -0.46
N GLY A 76 7.27 11.52 -1.29
CA GLY A 76 7.16 12.79 -1.99
C GLY A 76 6.62 13.94 -1.13
N SER A 77 6.17 13.67 0.10
CA SER A 77 5.70 14.68 1.05
C SER A 77 6.67 14.84 2.22
N LYS A 78 7.16 16.06 2.42
CA LYS A 78 7.98 16.39 3.59
C LYS A 78 7.20 16.21 4.89
N LYS A 79 5.91 16.51 4.88
CA LYS A 79 5.05 16.40 6.06
C LYS A 79 4.92 14.96 6.53
N PHE A 80 4.75 14.00 5.62
CA PHE A 80 4.73 12.58 5.98
C PHE A 80 6.08 12.13 6.55
N LEU A 81 7.18 12.53 5.92
CA LEU A 81 8.52 12.20 6.44
C LEU A 81 8.78 12.76 7.84
N GLU A 82 8.38 14.02 8.08
CA GLU A 82 8.49 14.67 9.40
C GLU A 82 7.63 13.96 10.46
N GLU A 83 6.43 13.52 10.10
CA GLU A 83 5.54 12.75 10.99
C GLU A 83 6.13 11.39 11.32
N ALA A 84 6.54 10.64 10.31
CA ALA A 84 7.13 9.32 10.48
C ALA A 84 8.46 9.37 11.27
N ALA A 85 9.27 10.43 11.09
CA ALA A 85 10.53 10.61 11.79
C ALA A 85 10.36 10.80 13.31
N LYS A 86 9.19 11.22 13.78
CA LYS A 86 8.89 11.32 15.24
C LYS A 86 8.99 9.97 15.96
N ARG A 87 8.93 8.85 15.24
CA ARG A 87 9.07 7.49 15.78
C ARG A 87 10.52 7.14 16.16
N GLN A 88 11.52 7.95 15.77
CA GLN A 88 12.92 7.82 16.15
C GLN A 88 13.49 6.42 15.93
N LEU A 89 13.27 5.84 14.75
CA LEU A 89 13.68 4.48 14.39
C LEU A 89 15.18 4.47 14.00
N PRO A 90 16.06 3.74 14.72
CA PRO A 90 17.51 3.89 14.58
C PRO A 90 18.08 3.33 13.27
N ASN A 91 17.38 2.40 12.63
CA ASN A 91 17.80 1.77 11.38
C ASN A 91 17.03 2.28 10.15
N VAL A 92 16.34 3.42 10.28
CA VAL A 92 15.52 4.01 9.21
C VAL A 92 16.15 5.30 8.70
N LYS A 93 16.25 5.41 7.36
CA LYS A 93 16.66 6.63 6.66
C LYS A 93 15.51 7.15 5.83
N PHE A 94 15.05 8.38 6.11
CA PHE A 94 14.00 9.07 5.37
C PHE A 94 14.58 9.86 4.20
N ILE A 95 13.95 9.76 3.01
CA ILE A 95 14.44 10.33 1.75
C ILE A 95 13.28 11.07 1.08
N TYR A 96 13.44 12.37 0.86
CA TYR A 96 12.46 13.20 0.19
C TYR A 96 12.66 13.15 -1.33
N SER A 97 11.84 12.35 -2.02
CA SER A 97 11.84 12.21 -3.47
C SER A 97 10.47 11.74 -3.96
N LEU A 98 10.07 12.08 -5.17
CA LEU A 98 9.06 11.30 -5.87
C LEU A 98 9.65 9.92 -6.21
N PHE A 99 8.81 8.90 -6.29
CA PHE A 99 9.27 7.54 -6.58
C PHE A 99 9.90 7.44 -7.95
N GLU A 100 9.33 8.14 -8.93
CA GLU A 100 9.80 8.19 -10.32
C GLU A 100 11.16 8.88 -10.47
N GLU A 101 11.51 9.76 -9.52
CA GLU A 101 12.79 10.49 -9.50
C GLU A 101 13.84 9.81 -8.64
N TYR A 102 13.44 8.80 -7.85
CA TYR A 102 14.35 8.16 -6.90
C TYR A 102 15.44 7.38 -7.61
N THR A 103 16.69 7.71 -7.33
CA THR A 103 17.87 7.03 -7.85
C THR A 103 18.84 6.73 -6.70
N THR A 104 19.49 5.57 -6.74
CA THR A 104 20.46 5.15 -5.75
C THR A 104 21.41 4.09 -6.33
N THR A 105 22.59 3.97 -5.78
CA THR A 105 23.53 2.86 -6.02
C THR A 105 23.28 1.67 -5.10
N GLU A 106 22.51 1.87 -4.02
CA GLU A 106 22.15 0.81 -3.09
C GLU A 106 21.25 -0.24 -3.77
N LYS A 107 21.39 -1.49 -3.32
CA LYS A 107 20.53 -2.60 -3.75
C LYS A 107 19.78 -3.18 -2.57
N TYR A 108 18.50 -3.44 -2.78
CA TYR A 108 17.55 -3.85 -1.74
C TYR A 108 17.21 -5.34 -1.85
N ASP A 109 17.07 -5.97 -0.69
CA ASP A 109 16.56 -7.34 -0.57
C ASP A 109 15.04 -7.35 -0.74
N CYS A 110 14.36 -6.25 -0.35
CA CYS A 110 12.94 -6.08 -0.55
C CYS A 110 12.58 -4.61 -0.82
N VAL A 111 11.56 -4.42 -1.67
CA VAL A 111 10.87 -3.14 -1.86
C VAL A 111 9.41 -3.32 -1.47
N ILE A 112 8.86 -2.43 -0.65
CA ILE A 112 7.49 -2.46 -0.18
C ILE A 112 6.72 -1.28 -0.76
N ALA A 113 5.64 -1.55 -1.50
CA ALA A 113 4.71 -0.58 -2.06
C ALA A 113 3.30 -0.92 -1.55
N SER A 114 3.00 -0.50 -0.31
CA SER A 114 1.72 -0.77 0.35
C SER A 114 0.81 0.44 0.25
N TYR A 115 -0.29 0.33 -0.50
CA TYR A 115 -1.21 1.42 -0.79
C TYR A 115 -0.52 2.63 -1.46
N ILE A 116 0.23 2.34 -2.52
CA ILE A 116 0.99 3.35 -3.29
C ILE A 116 0.53 3.42 -4.73
N LEU A 117 0.32 2.26 -5.39
CA LEU A 117 0.10 2.22 -6.84
C LEU A 117 -1.24 2.83 -7.27
N GLU A 118 -2.21 2.94 -6.36
CA GLU A 118 -3.47 3.64 -6.58
C GLU A 118 -3.31 5.17 -6.63
N HIS A 119 -2.24 5.70 -6.05
CA HIS A 119 -1.98 7.15 -5.94
C HIS A 119 -1.10 7.70 -7.05
N VAL A 120 -0.10 6.93 -7.48
CA VAL A 120 0.90 7.40 -8.44
C VAL A 120 0.32 7.59 -9.84
N PHE A 121 0.94 8.47 -10.63
CA PHE A 121 0.49 8.71 -12.00
C PHE A 121 0.71 7.49 -12.89
N ASP A 122 1.92 6.92 -12.86
CA ASP A 122 2.32 5.73 -13.61
C ASP A 122 2.82 4.62 -12.68
N PRO A 123 1.96 3.66 -12.31
CA PRO A 123 2.34 2.55 -11.42
C PRO A 123 3.38 1.62 -12.05
N VAL A 124 3.37 1.48 -13.37
CA VAL A 124 4.35 0.66 -14.08
C VAL A 124 5.74 1.30 -14.01
N ALA A 125 5.84 2.62 -14.16
CA ALA A 125 7.11 3.35 -14.00
C ALA A 125 7.67 3.22 -12.58
N VAL A 126 6.84 3.33 -11.54
CA VAL A 126 7.25 3.13 -10.15
C VAL A 126 7.76 1.71 -9.90
N MET A 127 7.06 0.70 -10.39
CA MET A 127 7.54 -0.70 -10.29
C MET A 127 8.81 -0.94 -11.10
N LYS A 128 8.97 -0.32 -12.28
CA LYS A 128 10.24 -0.38 -13.03
C LYS A 128 11.39 0.27 -12.26
N MET A 129 11.16 1.39 -11.57
CA MET A 129 12.16 1.97 -10.66
C MET A 129 12.52 0.96 -9.57
N ALA A 130 11.53 0.35 -8.89
CA ALA A 130 11.76 -0.69 -7.89
C ALA A 130 12.62 -1.85 -8.45
N ARG A 131 12.37 -2.27 -9.69
CA ARG A 131 13.18 -3.30 -10.38
C ARG A 131 14.65 -2.89 -10.52
N THR A 132 14.94 -1.62 -10.79
CA THR A 132 16.34 -1.16 -10.96
C THR A 132 17.13 -1.17 -9.66
N VAL A 133 16.47 -1.03 -8.51
CA VAL A 133 17.11 -0.97 -7.20
C VAL A 133 17.10 -2.29 -6.43
N LEU A 134 16.30 -3.27 -6.85
CA LEU A 134 16.29 -4.61 -6.26
C LEU A 134 17.58 -5.38 -6.60
N LYS A 135 17.99 -6.25 -5.68
CA LYS A 135 18.95 -7.33 -5.95
C LYS A 135 18.31 -8.35 -6.93
N PRO A 136 19.12 -9.19 -7.61
CA PRO A 136 18.59 -10.19 -8.54
C PRO A 136 17.55 -11.14 -7.94
N ASP A 137 17.70 -11.49 -6.66
CA ASP A 137 16.82 -12.34 -5.85
C ASP A 137 15.91 -11.54 -4.91
N GLY A 138 15.92 -10.22 -5.01
CA GLY A 138 15.11 -9.32 -4.21
C GLY A 138 13.62 -9.39 -4.56
N LEU A 139 12.77 -9.05 -3.59
CA LEU A 139 11.32 -9.15 -3.71
C LEU A 139 10.66 -7.78 -3.71
N LEU A 140 9.67 -7.61 -4.57
CA LEU A 140 8.73 -6.49 -4.54
C LEU A 140 7.43 -6.94 -3.87
N CYS A 141 7.08 -6.33 -2.74
CA CYS A 141 5.82 -6.54 -2.03
C CYS A 141 4.85 -5.40 -2.37
N VAL A 142 3.77 -5.73 -3.05
CA VAL A 142 2.72 -4.78 -3.48
C VAL A 142 1.43 -5.07 -2.72
N LEU A 143 0.75 -4.02 -2.29
CA LEU A 143 -0.61 -4.11 -1.76
C LEU A 143 -1.43 -2.93 -2.29
N VAL A 144 -2.65 -3.23 -2.73
CA VAL A 144 -3.59 -2.25 -3.32
C VAL A 144 -5.02 -2.49 -2.84
N PRO A 145 -5.89 -1.46 -2.79
CA PRO A 145 -7.32 -1.63 -2.56
C PRO A 145 -7.93 -2.50 -3.66
N ASN A 146 -8.88 -3.37 -3.27
CA ASN A 146 -9.53 -4.28 -4.19
C ASN A 146 -10.89 -3.74 -4.68
N ALA A 147 -11.00 -3.49 -5.98
CA ALA A 147 -12.26 -3.12 -6.62
C ALA A 147 -13.37 -4.17 -6.40
N ARG A 148 -13.00 -5.45 -6.25
CA ARG A 148 -13.94 -6.56 -6.04
C ARG A 148 -14.15 -6.90 -4.56
N ALA A 149 -13.69 -6.07 -3.63
CA ALA A 149 -13.95 -6.26 -2.21
C ALA A 149 -15.46 -6.48 -1.96
N LEU A 150 -15.80 -7.41 -1.05
CA LEU A 150 -17.19 -7.75 -0.77
C LEU A 150 -18.00 -6.51 -0.37
N SER A 151 -17.43 -5.59 0.41
CA SER A 151 -18.05 -4.32 0.76
C SER A 151 -18.35 -3.42 -0.44
N ARG A 152 -17.49 -3.42 -1.48
CA ARG A 152 -17.75 -2.66 -2.73
C ARG A 152 -18.84 -3.33 -3.58
N GLN A 153 -18.84 -4.66 -3.64
CA GLN A 153 -19.91 -5.41 -4.33
C GLN A 153 -21.25 -5.17 -3.64
N LEU A 154 -21.29 -5.17 -2.30
CA LEU A 154 -22.48 -4.79 -1.55
C LEU A 154 -22.94 -3.38 -1.92
N GLY A 155 -22.03 -2.41 -1.95
CA GLY A 155 -22.31 -1.03 -2.37
C GLY A 155 -22.87 -0.93 -3.79
N LEU A 156 -22.35 -1.73 -4.73
CA LEU A 156 -22.88 -1.82 -6.10
C LEU A 156 -24.32 -2.34 -6.11
N HIS A 157 -24.62 -3.43 -5.41
CA HIS A 157 -25.96 -3.99 -5.32
C HIS A 157 -26.96 -3.11 -4.56
N MET A 158 -26.48 -2.22 -3.69
CA MET A 158 -27.29 -1.19 -3.04
C MET A 158 -27.50 0.05 -3.93
N GLY A 159 -26.91 0.11 -5.13
CA GLY A 159 -27.00 1.26 -6.03
C GLY A 159 -26.15 2.47 -5.61
N LEU A 160 -25.19 2.27 -4.69
CA LEU A 160 -24.25 3.31 -4.22
C LEU A 160 -23.07 3.49 -5.17
N LEU A 161 -22.80 2.50 -6.02
CA LEU A 161 -21.78 2.52 -7.06
C LEU A 161 -22.42 2.12 -8.39
N LYS A 162 -21.95 2.71 -9.48
CA LYS A 162 -22.35 2.33 -10.85
C LYS A 162 -21.48 1.23 -11.42
N ASP A 163 -20.22 1.18 -10.98
CA ASP A 163 -19.21 0.21 -11.39
C ASP A 163 -18.25 -0.06 -10.23
N LEU A 164 -17.67 -1.27 -10.18
CA LEU A 164 -16.71 -1.66 -9.13
C LEU A 164 -15.39 -0.88 -9.19
N LYS A 165 -15.03 -0.31 -10.33
CA LYS A 165 -13.83 0.51 -10.52
C LYS A 165 -14.10 2.01 -10.40
N GLU A 166 -15.36 2.41 -10.17
CA GLU A 166 -15.71 3.81 -9.90
C GLU A 166 -14.99 4.33 -8.66
N LEU A 167 -14.37 5.50 -8.76
CA LEU A 167 -13.77 6.15 -7.59
C LEU A 167 -14.88 6.78 -6.74
N THR A 168 -14.93 6.40 -5.48
CA THR A 168 -15.84 6.98 -4.49
C THR A 168 -15.34 8.35 -4.03
N GLN A 169 -16.21 9.11 -3.35
CA GLN A 169 -15.76 10.35 -2.71
C GLN A 169 -14.62 10.10 -1.72
N ASN A 170 -14.63 8.96 -1.03
CA ASN A 170 -13.55 8.57 -0.13
C ASN A 170 -12.24 8.31 -0.88
N ASP A 171 -12.30 7.63 -2.04
CA ASP A 171 -11.14 7.43 -2.91
C ASP A 171 -10.55 8.78 -3.36
N HIS A 172 -11.40 9.73 -3.78
CA HIS A 172 -10.96 11.07 -4.17
C HIS A 172 -10.33 11.84 -3.00
N ASN A 173 -10.91 11.77 -1.81
CA ASN A 173 -10.38 12.43 -0.61
C ASN A 173 -8.98 11.90 -0.24
N HIS A 174 -8.74 10.61 -0.46
CA HIS A 174 -7.44 9.97 -0.25
C HIS A 174 -6.48 10.15 -1.45
N GLY A 175 -6.92 10.78 -2.54
CA GLY A 175 -6.09 11.03 -3.71
C GLY A 175 -5.88 9.81 -4.59
N HIS A 176 -6.77 8.82 -4.54
CA HIS A 176 -6.73 7.67 -5.45
C HIS A 176 -6.98 8.13 -6.89
N ARG A 177 -6.24 7.56 -7.82
CA ARG A 177 -6.36 7.75 -9.27
C ARG A 177 -6.98 6.53 -9.94
N ARG A 178 -7.00 5.39 -9.24
CA ARG A 178 -7.53 4.10 -9.70
C ARG A 178 -7.86 3.17 -8.54
N VAL A 179 -8.64 2.13 -8.87
CA VAL A 179 -8.85 0.98 -7.99
C VAL A 179 -8.50 -0.28 -8.79
N TYR A 180 -7.82 -1.22 -8.17
CA TYR A 180 -7.35 -2.43 -8.81
C TYR A 180 -8.31 -3.61 -8.60
N ASP A 181 -8.45 -4.42 -9.62
CA ASP A 181 -8.79 -5.84 -9.48
C ASP A 181 -7.54 -6.70 -9.71
N ARG A 182 -7.65 -7.99 -9.52
CA ARG A 182 -6.53 -8.92 -9.70
C ARG A 182 -5.97 -8.91 -11.12
N VAL A 183 -6.82 -8.77 -12.12
CA VAL A 183 -6.39 -8.71 -13.53
C VAL A 183 -5.57 -7.45 -13.77
N GLY A 184 -6.05 -6.30 -13.32
CA GLY A 184 -5.38 -5.01 -13.52
C GLY A 184 -4.00 -4.97 -12.85
N ILE A 185 -3.91 -5.37 -11.57
CA ILE A 185 -2.60 -5.36 -10.89
C ILE A 185 -1.61 -6.36 -11.52
N ASN A 186 -2.06 -7.54 -11.97
CA ASN A 186 -1.20 -8.51 -12.62
C ASN A 186 -0.69 -8.02 -13.98
N LEU A 187 -1.49 -7.26 -14.73
CA LEU A 187 -1.05 -6.64 -15.99
C LEU A 187 0.06 -5.61 -15.75
N ASP A 188 -0.10 -4.75 -14.74
CA ASP A 188 0.90 -3.75 -14.40
C ASP A 188 2.20 -4.39 -13.87
N ILE A 189 2.11 -5.43 -13.03
CA ILE A 189 3.25 -6.21 -12.54
C ILE A 189 4.02 -6.83 -13.72
N ALA A 190 3.32 -7.45 -14.65
CA ALA A 190 3.94 -8.07 -15.83
C ALA A 190 4.59 -7.01 -16.76
N ALA A 191 3.92 -5.86 -16.97
CA ALA A 191 4.44 -4.74 -17.77
C ALA A 191 5.68 -4.09 -17.14
N ALA A 192 5.83 -4.17 -15.81
CA ALA A 192 7.01 -3.72 -15.09
C ALA A 192 8.17 -4.73 -15.11
N GLY A 193 7.97 -5.93 -15.67
CA GLY A 193 8.99 -6.98 -15.77
C GLY A 193 9.14 -7.82 -14.49
N PHE A 194 8.04 -7.98 -13.76
CA PHE A 194 7.96 -8.88 -12.62
C PHE A 194 7.07 -10.08 -12.88
N GLU A 195 7.22 -11.11 -12.06
CA GLU A 195 6.30 -12.25 -11.97
C GLU A 195 5.94 -12.53 -10.51
N ASN A 196 4.72 -12.99 -10.27
CA ASN A 196 4.24 -13.29 -8.92
C ASN A 196 4.90 -14.55 -8.35
N VAL A 197 5.44 -14.44 -7.14
CA VAL A 197 5.87 -15.57 -6.30
C VAL A 197 4.72 -15.99 -5.38
N SER A 198 3.96 -15.02 -4.89
CA SER A 198 2.79 -15.23 -4.05
C SER A 198 1.80 -14.10 -4.29
N GLN A 199 0.52 -14.41 -4.25
CA GLN A 199 -0.54 -13.41 -4.32
C GLN A 199 -1.77 -13.88 -3.57
N GLY A 200 -2.58 -12.93 -3.09
CA GLY A 200 -3.78 -13.24 -2.34
C GLY A 200 -4.58 -12.01 -1.97
N GLY A 201 -5.39 -12.14 -0.96
CA GLY A 201 -6.16 -11.04 -0.38
C GLY A 201 -5.81 -10.85 1.09
N VAL A 202 -6.04 -9.65 1.60
CA VAL A 202 -5.90 -9.33 3.02
C VAL A 202 -7.26 -8.95 3.57
N MET A 203 -7.75 -9.72 4.52
CA MET A 203 -8.99 -9.57 5.25
C MET A 203 -10.25 -9.51 4.37
N LEU A 204 -11.17 -10.43 4.57
CA LEU A 204 -12.50 -10.38 3.96
C LEU A 204 -13.32 -9.24 4.58
N LYS A 205 -13.29 -8.06 3.93
CA LYS A 205 -13.99 -6.87 4.42
C LYS A 205 -15.45 -6.89 3.96
N ILE A 206 -16.36 -7.11 4.91
CA ILE A 206 -17.79 -7.32 4.63
C ILE A 206 -18.58 -6.02 4.53
N LEU A 207 -18.14 -4.93 5.17
CA LEU A 207 -18.80 -3.64 5.23
C LEU A 207 -17.81 -2.51 4.91
N ALA A 208 -18.32 -1.28 4.74
CA ALA A 208 -17.48 -0.09 4.58
C ALA A 208 -16.65 0.19 5.85
N ASP A 209 -15.52 0.91 5.70
CA ASP A 209 -14.58 1.15 6.78
C ASP A 209 -15.25 1.75 8.02
N PHE A 210 -16.04 2.80 7.86
CA PHE A 210 -16.75 3.44 8.99
C PHE A 210 -17.73 2.50 9.71
N GLN A 211 -18.32 1.53 9.01
CA GLN A 211 -19.20 0.53 9.62
C GLN A 211 -18.39 -0.53 10.38
N MET A 212 -17.26 -0.96 9.82
CA MET A 212 -16.33 -1.87 10.49
C MET A 212 -15.80 -1.23 11.78
N ASP A 213 -15.40 0.05 11.74
CA ASP A 213 -14.96 0.80 12.92
C ASP A 213 -16.04 0.83 14.01
N GLN A 214 -17.27 1.17 13.66
CA GLN A 214 -18.38 1.16 14.64
C GLN A 214 -18.60 -0.21 15.26
N LEU A 215 -18.44 -1.30 14.52
CA LEU A 215 -18.58 -2.66 15.06
C LEU A 215 -17.42 -3.03 15.99
N ILE A 216 -16.20 -2.59 15.67
CA ILE A 216 -15.03 -2.80 16.52
C ILE A 216 -15.14 -1.97 17.80
N ASP A 217 -15.45 -0.68 17.69
CA ASP A 217 -15.57 0.24 18.82
C ASP A 217 -16.67 -0.19 19.81
N LYS A 218 -17.77 -0.74 19.29
CA LYS A 218 -18.84 -1.32 20.11
C LYS A 218 -18.54 -2.72 20.67
N GLY A 219 -17.35 -3.28 20.37
CA GLY A 219 -16.94 -4.61 20.80
C GLY A 219 -17.72 -5.76 20.16
N MET A 220 -18.45 -5.49 19.06
CA MET A 220 -19.16 -6.51 18.28
C MET A 220 -18.20 -7.31 17.40
N LEU A 221 -17.19 -6.66 16.82
CA LEU A 221 -16.04 -7.30 16.18
C LEU A 221 -14.84 -7.20 17.12
N LYS A 222 -14.33 -8.35 17.55
CA LYS A 222 -13.15 -8.50 18.41
C LYS A 222 -11.99 -9.04 17.60
N ASP A 223 -10.79 -9.05 18.14
CA ASP A 223 -9.58 -9.55 17.49
C ASP A 223 -9.76 -10.94 16.87
N GLN A 224 -10.45 -11.86 17.56
CA GLN A 224 -10.75 -13.19 17.02
C GLN A 224 -11.62 -13.16 15.74
N HIS A 225 -12.52 -12.18 15.60
CA HIS A 225 -13.32 -12.02 14.38
C HIS A 225 -12.45 -11.46 13.25
N ILE A 226 -11.56 -10.52 13.57
CA ILE A 226 -10.59 -9.96 12.60
C ILE A 226 -9.65 -11.07 12.12
N ASP A 227 -9.13 -11.92 13.01
CA ASP A 227 -8.31 -13.08 12.65
C ASP A 227 -9.09 -14.10 11.79
N ALA A 228 -10.36 -14.33 12.09
CA ALA A 228 -11.22 -15.20 11.30
C ALA A 228 -11.49 -14.61 9.90
N LEU A 229 -11.75 -13.30 9.78
CA LEU A 229 -11.90 -12.61 8.49
C LEU A 229 -10.61 -12.62 7.67
N TYR A 230 -9.44 -12.58 8.32
CA TYR A 230 -8.17 -12.77 7.65
C TYR A 230 -8.02 -14.19 7.12
N SER A 231 -8.29 -15.21 7.94
CA SER A 231 -8.18 -16.62 7.57
C SER A 231 -9.16 -16.98 6.45
N LEU A 232 -10.41 -16.51 6.56
CA LEU A 232 -11.42 -16.66 5.51
C LEU A 232 -11.01 -15.97 4.20
N GLY A 233 -10.30 -14.86 4.30
CA GLY A 233 -9.72 -14.15 3.16
C GLY A 233 -8.67 -14.96 2.39
N LEU A 234 -8.02 -15.94 3.01
CA LEU A 234 -7.12 -16.85 2.31
C LEU A 234 -7.88 -17.83 1.41
N GLU A 235 -9.14 -18.15 1.76
CA GLU A 235 -10.02 -19.02 0.96
C GLU A 235 -10.71 -18.23 -0.17
N TYR A 236 -11.02 -16.95 0.07
CA TYR A 236 -11.73 -16.06 -0.87
C TYR A 236 -10.93 -14.80 -1.20
N PRO A 237 -9.70 -14.92 -1.73
CA PRO A 237 -8.76 -13.79 -1.84
C PRO A 237 -9.30 -12.63 -2.69
N ASP A 238 -10.12 -12.92 -3.72
CA ASP A 238 -10.66 -11.89 -4.63
C ASP A 238 -11.82 -11.10 -4.02
N LEU A 239 -12.33 -11.48 -2.85
CA LEU A 239 -13.37 -10.77 -2.11
C LEU A 239 -12.81 -9.94 -0.94
N CYS A 240 -11.51 -10.04 -0.67
CA CYS A 240 -10.84 -9.29 0.38
C CYS A 240 -10.83 -7.79 0.12
N GLY A 241 -10.68 -7.01 1.20
CA GLY A 241 -10.59 -5.55 1.12
C GLY A 241 -9.41 -5.07 0.30
N SER A 242 -8.29 -5.81 0.35
CA SER A 242 -7.08 -5.49 -0.40
C SER A 242 -6.50 -6.73 -1.07
N LEU A 243 -5.77 -6.50 -2.17
CA LEU A 243 -5.01 -7.51 -2.88
C LEU A 243 -3.53 -7.33 -2.60
N PHE A 244 -2.81 -8.41 -2.33
CA PHE A 244 -1.36 -8.38 -2.26
C PHE A 244 -0.71 -9.22 -3.35
N SER A 245 0.48 -8.83 -3.72
CA SER A 245 1.39 -9.57 -4.60
C SER A 245 2.81 -9.47 -4.05
N VAL A 246 3.48 -10.60 -3.95
CA VAL A 246 4.93 -10.68 -3.73
C VAL A 246 5.54 -11.14 -5.03
N CYS A 247 6.44 -10.32 -5.57
CA CYS A 247 6.95 -10.48 -6.92
C CYS A 247 8.47 -10.60 -6.92
N LYS A 248 9.01 -11.34 -7.87
CA LYS A 248 10.43 -11.35 -8.21
C LYS A 248 10.63 -10.79 -9.62
N ILE A 249 11.86 -10.37 -9.91
CA ILE A 249 12.26 -9.95 -11.25
C ILE A 249 12.08 -11.14 -12.21
N LYS A 250 11.36 -10.90 -13.30
CA LYS A 250 11.20 -11.90 -14.35
C LYS A 250 12.53 -12.07 -15.09
N ALA A 251 12.97 -13.31 -15.20
CA ALA A 251 14.20 -13.68 -15.92
C ALA A 251 14.10 -13.38 -17.44
#